data_519c13343626875daf62e07ba8889025
#
_entry.id   519c13343626875daf62e07ba8889025
#
_cell.length_a   1.000
_cell.length_b   1.000
_cell.length_c   1.000
_cell.angle_alpha   90.00
_cell.angle_beta   90.00
_cell.angle_gamma   90.00
#
_symmetry.space_group_name_H-M   'P 1'
#
loop_
_entity.id
_entity.type
_entity.pdbx_description
1 polymer ?
#
loop_
_entity_poly.entity_id
_entity_poly.type
_entity_poly.pdbx_seq_one_letter_code
_entity_poly.pdbx_strand_id
1 'polypeptide(L)'
;MKTCPDCQGAGQRVRTMNTMFGPIQQAVICETCKGRGKIPEKECTVCHGSGVQRREQKITVKIPAGIDDGSTIRLRERGEAIADGDRGDLYINIRVKAHKKFTREGDLILSQEHIGMVDAALGTEIDVETVDGIITMKVPAGTQSGTDFKLSGHGVPYPRSERRGAHIVSIIVDTPTKLSKKQRELLEQFEASKKRGIFS
;
A
#
# COMPACT_ATOMS: atom_id res chain seq x y z
N MET A 1 21.52 -37.26 -19.22
CA MET A 1 22.66 -36.63 -18.49
C MET A 1 23.81 -37.60 -18.48
N LYS A 2 24.99 -37.23 -18.98
CA LYS A 2 26.23 -38.00 -18.88
C LYS A 2 27.28 -37.24 -18.09
N THR A 3 28.22 -37.98 -17.50
CA THR A 3 29.32 -37.38 -16.73
C THR A 3 30.16 -36.50 -17.64
N CYS A 4 30.52 -35.30 -17.19
CA CYS A 4 31.36 -34.41 -17.98
C CYS A 4 32.73 -35.04 -18.24
N PRO A 5 33.17 -35.19 -19.48
CA PRO A 5 34.45 -35.84 -19.81
C PRO A 5 35.65 -35.04 -19.33
N ASP A 6 35.53 -33.71 -19.26
CA ASP A 6 36.66 -32.82 -18.97
C ASP A 6 37.00 -32.75 -17.46
N CYS A 7 36.04 -32.93 -16.59
CA CYS A 7 36.25 -32.92 -15.13
C CYS A 7 35.84 -34.24 -14.46
N GLN A 8 35.44 -35.25 -15.25
CA GLN A 8 35.05 -36.59 -14.78
C GLN A 8 34.04 -36.57 -13.63
N GLY A 9 33.15 -35.58 -13.64
CA GLY A 9 32.11 -35.41 -12.59
C GLY A 9 32.48 -34.46 -11.43
N ALA A 10 33.75 -34.06 -11.33
CA ALA A 10 34.21 -33.20 -10.22
C ALA A 10 33.67 -31.75 -10.26
N GLY A 11 33.18 -31.29 -11.41
CA GLY A 11 32.71 -29.89 -11.59
C GLY A 11 33.81 -28.85 -11.63
N GLN A 12 35.05 -29.22 -11.26
CA GLN A 12 36.20 -28.35 -11.21
C GLN A 12 37.39 -28.96 -11.90
N ARG A 13 38.32 -28.14 -12.36
CA ARG A 13 39.59 -28.54 -12.95
C ARG A 13 40.73 -27.87 -12.21
N VAL A 14 41.80 -28.59 -11.95
CA VAL A 14 43.01 -28.03 -11.36
C VAL A 14 43.84 -27.40 -12.45
N ARG A 15 44.10 -26.12 -12.34
CA ARG A 15 45.02 -25.38 -13.22
C ARG A 15 46.28 -25.03 -12.44
N THR A 16 47.43 -25.46 -12.94
CA THR A 16 48.73 -25.08 -12.36
C THR A 16 49.18 -23.78 -12.98
N MET A 17 49.40 -22.75 -12.16
CA MET A 17 49.98 -21.48 -12.57
C MET A 17 51.39 -21.37 -12.00
N ASN A 18 52.35 -21.08 -12.83
CA ASN A 18 53.72 -20.81 -12.39
C ASN A 18 53.77 -19.35 -11.93
N THR A 19 54.10 -19.16 -10.65
CA THR A 19 54.34 -17.85 -10.06
C THR A 19 55.80 -17.70 -9.66
N MET A 20 56.24 -16.49 -9.32
CA MET A 20 57.61 -16.24 -8.86
C MET A 20 57.97 -17.02 -7.57
N PHE A 21 56.97 -17.56 -6.87
CA PHE A 21 57.11 -18.37 -5.64
C PHE A 21 56.94 -19.87 -5.87
N GLY A 22 56.89 -20.32 -7.15
CA GLY A 22 56.71 -21.71 -7.54
C GLY A 22 55.35 -22.02 -8.18
N PRO A 23 55.11 -23.26 -8.60
CA PRO A 23 53.85 -23.67 -9.18
C PRO A 23 52.74 -23.73 -8.12
N ILE A 24 51.67 -22.95 -8.32
CA ILE A 24 50.47 -22.96 -7.49
C ILE A 24 49.35 -23.67 -8.26
N GLN A 25 48.71 -24.63 -7.60
CA GLN A 25 47.53 -25.32 -8.12
C GLN A 25 46.28 -24.59 -7.66
N GLN A 26 45.46 -24.13 -8.60
CA GLN A 26 44.19 -23.49 -8.35
C GLN A 26 43.04 -24.31 -8.93
N ALA A 27 42.03 -24.59 -8.13
CA ALA A 27 40.80 -25.21 -8.62
C ALA A 27 39.96 -24.14 -9.32
N VAL A 28 39.69 -24.34 -10.60
CA VAL A 28 38.82 -23.47 -11.43
C VAL A 28 37.57 -24.24 -11.85
N ILE A 29 36.46 -23.55 -11.96
CA ILE A 29 35.19 -24.13 -12.40
C ILE A 29 35.38 -24.70 -13.81
N CYS A 30 34.92 -25.93 -14.04
CA CYS A 30 34.95 -26.55 -15.34
C CYS A 30 34.09 -25.78 -16.34
N GLU A 31 34.68 -25.24 -17.39
CA GLU A 31 34.01 -24.43 -18.40
C GLU A 31 32.92 -25.21 -19.16
N THR A 32 33.15 -26.50 -19.41
CA THR A 32 32.25 -27.36 -20.18
C THR A 32 30.96 -27.66 -19.44
N CYS A 33 31.01 -28.00 -18.15
CA CYS A 33 29.84 -28.32 -17.36
C CYS A 33 29.42 -27.16 -16.44
N LYS A 34 30.17 -26.06 -16.41
CA LYS A 34 29.92 -24.87 -15.56
C LYS A 34 29.71 -25.22 -14.09
N GLY A 35 30.52 -26.14 -13.58
CA GLY A 35 30.46 -26.59 -12.19
C GLY A 35 29.52 -27.77 -11.91
N ARG A 36 28.65 -28.16 -12.83
CA ARG A 36 27.64 -29.21 -12.62
C ARG A 36 28.17 -30.64 -12.57
N GLY A 37 29.35 -30.90 -13.09
CA GLY A 37 29.92 -32.25 -13.22
C GLY A 37 29.24 -33.14 -14.26
N LYS A 38 28.09 -32.74 -14.78
CA LYS A 38 27.28 -33.49 -15.78
C LYS A 38 26.90 -32.59 -16.93
N ILE A 39 26.78 -33.19 -18.13
CA ILE A 39 26.33 -32.52 -19.35
C ILE A 39 25.14 -33.28 -19.95
N PRO A 40 24.20 -32.59 -20.60
CA PRO A 40 23.07 -33.23 -21.27
C PRO A 40 23.56 -34.05 -22.47
N GLU A 41 22.95 -35.20 -22.73
CA GLU A 41 23.25 -36.04 -23.89
C GLU A 41 22.79 -35.40 -25.21
N LYS A 42 21.66 -34.67 -25.15
CA LYS A 42 21.15 -33.86 -26.24
C LYS A 42 20.94 -32.45 -25.74
N GLU A 43 21.42 -31.47 -26.44
CA GLU A 43 21.17 -30.05 -26.13
C GLU A 43 19.68 -29.74 -26.32
N CYS A 44 19.08 -29.11 -25.30
CA CYS A 44 17.72 -28.62 -25.40
C CYS A 44 17.69 -27.38 -26.29
N THR A 45 16.87 -27.40 -27.34
CA THR A 45 16.72 -26.30 -28.30
C THR A 45 16.10 -25.03 -27.67
N VAL A 46 15.47 -25.15 -26.49
CA VAL A 46 14.80 -24.05 -25.81
C VAL A 46 15.70 -23.37 -24.78
N CYS A 47 16.40 -24.16 -23.94
CA CYS A 47 17.21 -23.59 -22.85
C CYS A 47 18.73 -23.67 -23.13
N HIS A 48 19.17 -24.30 -24.21
CA HIS A 48 20.59 -24.45 -24.60
C HIS A 48 21.48 -24.89 -23.43
N GLY A 49 20.98 -25.84 -22.63
CA GLY A 49 21.68 -26.39 -21.46
C GLY A 49 21.65 -25.56 -20.20
N SER A 50 20.99 -24.38 -20.19
CA SER A 50 20.88 -23.54 -18.99
C SER A 50 19.94 -24.10 -17.89
N GLY A 51 19.04 -25.02 -18.25
CA GLY A 51 18.04 -25.59 -17.33
C GLY A 51 16.87 -24.67 -17.02
N VAL A 52 16.95 -23.41 -17.43
CA VAL A 52 15.91 -22.40 -17.20
C VAL A 52 15.51 -21.72 -18.51
N GLN A 53 14.27 -21.25 -18.56
CA GLN A 53 13.72 -20.53 -19.70
C GLN A 53 13.09 -19.22 -19.23
N ARG A 54 13.36 -18.13 -19.94
CA ARG A 54 12.67 -16.86 -19.71
C ARG A 54 11.27 -16.94 -20.33
N ARG A 55 10.25 -16.78 -19.49
CA ARG A 55 8.85 -16.80 -19.92
C ARG A 55 8.06 -15.73 -19.15
N GLU A 56 7.18 -15.03 -19.85
CA GLU A 56 6.21 -14.16 -19.21
C GLU A 56 5.15 -14.99 -18.51
N GLN A 57 4.87 -14.68 -17.25
CA GLN A 57 3.85 -15.32 -16.46
C GLN A 57 2.97 -14.26 -15.81
N LYS A 58 1.65 -14.36 -16.00
CA LYS A 58 0.67 -13.56 -15.28
C LYS A 58 0.47 -14.16 -13.90
N ILE A 59 0.67 -13.35 -12.86
CA ILE A 59 0.48 -13.74 -11.46
C ILE A 59 -0.64 -12.90 -10.88
N THR A 60 -1.70 -13.55 -10.40
CA THR A 60 -2.77 -12.89 -9.67
C THR A 60 -2.40 -12.83 -8.20
N VAL A 61 -2.43 -11.62 -7.62
CA VAL A 61 -2.09 -11.39 -6.23
C VAL A 61 -3.31 -10.87 -5.50
N LYS A 62 -3.68 -11.53 -4.39
CA LYS A 62 -4.75 -11.05 -3.51
C LYS A 62 -4.15 -10.06 -2.52
N ILE A 63 -4.53 -8.79 -2.66
CA ILE A 63 -4.14 -7.72 -1.75
C ILE A 63 -5.14 -7.69 -0.59
N PRO A 64 -4.71 -7.85 0.67
CA PRO A 64 -5.61 -7.74 1.82
C PRO A 64 -6.10 -6.30 1.98
N ALA A 65 -7.36 -6.15 2.40
CA ALA A 65 -7.91 -4.84 2.74
C ALA A 65 -7.17 -4.24 3.94
N GLY A 66 -7.03 -2.92 3.97
CA GLY A 66 -6.34 -2.21 5.05
C GLY A 66 -4.81 -2.22 4.96
N ILE A 67 -4.22 -2.74 3.87
CA ILE A 67 -2.77 -2.73 3.69
C ILE A 67 -2.20 -1.31 3.74
N ASP A 68 -1.02 -1.16 4.35
CA ASP A 68 -0.35 0.13 4.45
C ASP A 68 0.48 0.44 3.19
N ASP A 69 0.66 1.74 2.91
CA ASP A 69 1.61 2.16 1.88
C ASP A 69 3.02 1.68 2.22
N GLY A 70 3.78 1.27 1.19
CA GLY A 70 5.12 0.72 1.36
C GLY A 70 5.17 -0.74 1.84
N SER A 71 4.03 -1.38 2.09
CA SER A 71 3.98 -2.78 2.50
C SER A 71 4.50 -3.71 1.41
N THR A 72 5.14 -4.81 1.82
CA THR A 72 5.66 -5.83 0.90
C THR A 72 4.92 -7.15 1.06
N ILE A 73 4.42 -7.69 -0.05
CA ILE A 73 3.81 -9.01 -0.12
C ILE A 73 4.84 -10.02 -0.66
N ARG A 74 5.09 -11.08 0.09
CA ARG A 74 5.96 -12.19 -0.32
C ARG A 74 5.13 -13.32 -0.95
N LEU A 75 5.44 -13.66 -2.17
CA LEU A 75 4.90 -14.85 -2.85
C LEU A 75 5.99 -15.93 -2.91
N ARG A 76 5.79 -17.00 -2.14
CA ARG A 76 6.74 -18.12 -2.09
C ARG A 76 6.83 -18.81 -3.43
N GLU A 77 8.05 -19.19 -3.82
CA GLU A 77 8.34 -19.99 -5.04
C GLU A 77 7.83 -19.37 -6.36
N ARG A 78 7.63 -18.04 -6.36
CA ARG A 78 7.17 -17.28 -7.55
C ARG A 78 8.24 -16.37 -8.15
N GLY A 79 9.44 -16.37 -7.57
CA GLY A 79 10.60 -15.66 -8.08
C GLY A 79 11.29 -16.38 -9.23
N GLU A 80 12.53 -16.02 -9.46
CA GLU A 80 13.35 -16.61 -10.52
C GLU A 80 13.63 -18.08 -10.28
N ALA A 81 13.59 -18.83 -11.36
CA ALA A 81 13.99 -20.24 -11.36
C ALA A 81 15.52 -20.34 -11.37
N ILE A 82 16.06 -21.21 -10.55
CA ILE A 82 17.48 -21.56 -10.52
C ILE A 82 17.62 -22.94 -11.15
N ALA A 83 18.60 -23.10 -12.05
CA ALA A 83 18.92 -24.42 -12.57
C ALA A 83 19.38 -25.31 -11.42
N ASP A 84 18.80 -26.50 -11.33
CA ASP A 84 19.10 -27.50 -10.29
C ASP A 84 18.76 -27.05 -8.85
N GLY A 85 17.85 -26.08 -8.66
CA GLY A 85 17.41 -25.58 -7.36
C GLY A 85 15.94 -25.18 -7.33
N ASP A 86 15.46 -24.85 -6.12
CA ASP A 86 14.11 -24.34 -5.91
C ASP A 86 13.98 -22.92 -6.45
N ARG A 87 12.75 -22.53 -6.77
CA ARG A 87 12.47 -21.16 -7.19
C ARG A 87 12.63 -20.21 -6.01
N GLY A 88 13.14 -19.03 -6.27
CA GLY A 88 13.15 -17.94 -5.30
C GLY A 88 11.76 -17.41 -4.99
N ASP A 89 11.68 -16.51 -4.05
CA ASP A 89 10.44 -15.80 -3.70
C ASP A 89 10.31 -14.50 -4.49
N LEU A 90 9.07 -14.12 -4.76
CA LEU A 90 8.75 -12.83 -5.37
C LEU A 90 8.26 -11.87 -4.30
N TYR A 91 8.89 -10.71 -4.19
CA TYR A 91 8.50 -9.63 -3.30
C TYR A 91 7.83 -8.52 -4.10
N ILE A 92 6.63 -8.13 -3.66
CA ILE A 92 5.82 -7.11 -4.33
C ILE A 92 5.63 -5.94 -3.36
N ASN A 93 6.17 -4.78 -3.71
CA ASN A 93 6.00 -3.55 -2.94
C ASN A 93 4.69 -2.87 -3.37
N ILE A 94 3.83 -2.60 -2.40
CA ILE A 94 2.55 -1.95 -2.59
C ILE A 94 2.71 -0.43 -2.42
N ARG A 95 2.16 0.33 -3.35
CA ARG A 95 2.03 1.78 -3.23
C ARG A 95 0.56 2.16 -3.24
N VAL A 96 0.13 2.82 -2.18
CA VAL A 96 -1.24 3.31 -2.03
C VAL A 96 -1.28 4.77 -2.44
N LYS A 97 -2.13 5.11 -3.42
CA LYS A 97 -2.31 6.50 -3.84
C LYS A 97 -3.11 7.28 -2.81
N ALA A 98 -2.71 8.54 -2.56
CA ALA A 98 -3.51 9.46 -1.76
C ALA A 98 -4.90 9.67 -2.38
N HIS A 99 -5.93 9.68 -1.54
CA HIS A 99 -7.29 10.01 -1.93
C HIS A 99 -7.52 11.52 -1.83
N LYS A 100 -8.43 12.08 -2.66
CA LYS A 100 -8.68 13.52 -2.65
C LYS A 100 -9.41 14.00 -1.40
N LYS A 101 -10.30 13.19 -0.86
CA LYS A 101 -11.21 13.52 0.24
C LYS A 101 -10.79 12.90 1.57
N PHE A 102 -10.17 11.72 1.52
CA PHE A 102 -9.82 10.95 2.70
C PHE A 102 -8.31 10.98 2.96
N THR A 103 -7.95 11.22 4.20
CA THR A 103 -6.59 11.02 4.72
C THR A 103 -6.61 9.82 5.65
N ARG A 104 -5.60 8.96 5.57
CA ARG A 104 -5.47 7.80 6.45
C ARG A 104 -4.39 8.07 7.50
N GLU A 105 -4.73 7.84 8.76
CA GLU A 105 -3.79 7.86 9.88
C GLU A 105 -3.92 6.57 10.68
N GLY A 106 -3.02 5.64 10.40
CA GLY A 106 -3.07 4.29 10.99
C GLY A 106 -4.36 3.55 10.63
N ASP A 107 -5.23 3.31 11.61
CA ASP A 107 -6.54 2.68 11.47
C ASP A 107 -7.69 3.68 11.28
N LEU A 108 -7.41 4.98 11.40
CA LEU A 108 -8.38 6.04 11.22
C LEU A 108 -8.44 6.51 9.77
N ILE A 109 -9.64 6.90 9.35
CA ILE A 109 -9.88 7.69 8.15
C ILE A 109 -10.29 9.09 8.61
N LEU A 110 -9.70 10.11 8.02
CA LEU A 110 -10.03 11.51 8.30
C LEU A 110 -10.67 12.11 7.06
N SER A 111 -11.73 12.88 7.25
CA SER A 111 -12.35 13.73 6.22
C SER A 111 -12.82 15.05 6.80
N GLN A 112 -13.10 16.01 5.92
CA GLN A 112 -13.68 17.30 6.28
C GLN A 112 -14.99 17.47 5.55
N GLU A 113 -16.01 17.93 6.26
CA GLU A 113 -17.31 18.31 5.70
C GLU A 113 -17.63 19.76 6.05
N HIS A 114 -18.16 20.47 5.06
CA HIS A 114 -18.49 21.89 5.16
C HIS A 114 -19.98 22.07 5.42
N ILE A 115 -20.32 22.86 6.43
CA ILE A 115 -21.70 23.24 6.74
C ILE A 115 -21.85 24.76 6.88
N GLY A 116 -23.03 25.27 6.60
CA GLY A 116 -23.31 26.67 6.79
C GLY A 116 -23.35 27.07 8.27
N MET A 117 -23.05 28.35 8.60
CA MET A 117 -23.09 28.83 9.97
C MET A 117 -24.49 28.73 10.60
N VAL A 118 -25.55 28.80 9.81
CA VAL A 118 -26.94 28.67 10.28
C VAL A 118 -27.23 27.22 10.67
N ASP A 119 -26.78 26.26 9.84
CA ASP A 119 -26.92 24.84 10.09
C ASP A 119 -26.13 24.43 11.34
N ALA A 120 -24.92 24.99 11.51
CA ALA A 120 -24.10 24.75 12.68
C ALA A 120 -24.78 25.31 13.96
N ALA A 121 -25.44 26.45 13.86
CA ALA A 121 -26.14 27.09 15.02
C ALA A 121 -27.42 26.36 15.41
N LEU A 122 -28.23 25.93 14.44
CA LEU A 122 -29.53 25.29 14.65
C LEU A 122 -29.45 23.75 14.79
N GLY A 123 -28.36 23.16 14.33
CA GLY A 123 -28.22 21.72 14.14
C GLY A 123 -28.79 21.26 12.79
N THR A 124 -28.23 20.26 12.23
CA THR A 124 -28.63 19.70 10.92
C THR A 124 -28.31 18.23 10.83
N GLU A 125 -28.82 17.58 9.80
CA GLU A 125 -28.39 16.25 9.38
C GLU A 125 -27.68 16.37 8.03
N ILE A 126 -26.51 15.77 7.93
CA ILE A 126 -25.70 15.79 6.70
C ILE A 126 -25.39 14.37 6.22
N ASP A 127 -25.33 14.21 4.94
CA ASP A 127 -24.89 12.96 4.33
C ASP A 127 -23.37 12.99 4.16
N VAL A 128 -22.69 12.11 4.89
CA VAL A 128 -21.23 11.98 4.89
C VAL A 128 -20.84 10.79 4.02
N GLU A 129 -19.99 11.04 3.05
CA GLU A 129 -19.36 9.97 2.27
C GLU A 129 -18.33 9.26 3.14
N THR A 130 -18.41 7.94 3.22
CA THR A 130 -17.42 7.09 3.89
C THR A 130 -16.82 6.10 2.88
N VAL A 131 -15.81 5.35 3.27
CA VAL A 131 -15.22 4.29 2.45
C VAL A 131 -16.18 3.14 2.14
N ASP A 132 -17.29 3.05 2.88
CA ASP A 132 -18.30 1.98 2.75
C ASP A 132 -19.60 2.46 2.09
N GLY A 133 -19.72 3.75 1.82
CA GLY A 133 -20.92 4.37 1.28
C GLY A 133 -21.30 5.67 2.00
N ILE A 134 -22.50 6.15 1.78
CA ILE A 134 -23.01 7.38 2.37
C ILE A 134 -23.72 7.06 3.67
N ILE A 135 -23.46 7.86 4.72
CA ILE A 135 -24.09 7.75 6.02
C ILE A 135 -24.64 9.13 6.44
N THR A 136 -25.88 9.15 6.87
CA THR A 136 -26.48 10.37 7.43
C THR A 136 -25.98 10.55 8.87
N MET A 137 -25.34 11.69 9.13
CA MET A 137 -24.81 12.07 10.44
C MET A 137 -25.57 13.29 10.98
N LYS A 138 -25.95 13.21 12.25
CA LYS A 138 -26.58 14.33 12.96
C LYS A 138 -25.53 15.25 13.55
N VAL A 139 -25.60 16.53 13.20
CA VAL A 139 -24.76 17.60 13.74
C VAL A 139 -25.58 18.36 14.77
N PRO A 140 -25.20 18.34 16.08
CA PRO A 140 -25.91 19.04 17.12
C PRO A 140 -25.89 20.56 16.93
N ALA A 141 -26.93 21.25 17.45
CA ALA A 141 -26.96 22.70 17.48
C ALA A 141 -25.79 23.27 18.32
N GLY A 142 -25.18 24.35 17.82
CA GLY A 142 -24.05 25.00 18.48
C GLY A 142 -22.68 24.35 18.14
N THR A 143 -22.62 23.47 17.17
CA THR A 143 -21.36 22.86 16.71
C THR A 143 -20.40 23.94 16.20
N GLN A 144 -19.17 23.91 16.70
CA GLN A 144 -18.10 24.84 16.30
C GLN A 144 -17.29 24.30 15.15
N SER A 145 -16.66 25.20 14.36
CA SER A 145 -15.71 24.82 13.33
C SER A 145 -14.51 24.08 13.94
N GLY A 146 -14.09 22.98 13.32
CA GLY A 146 -13.03 22.10 13.84
C GLY A 146 -13.53 21.03 14.83
N THR A 147 -14.84 20.90 15.03
CA THR A 147 -15.39 19.82 15.86
C THR A 147 -15.33 18.50 15.10
N ASP A 148 -14.78 17.49 15.77
CA ASP A 148 -14.61 16.14 15.21
C ASP A 148 -15.75 15.20 15.64
N PHE A 149 -16.32 14.51 14.66
CA PHE A 149 -17.32 13.47 14.88
C PHE A 149 -16.75 12.12 14.53
N LYS A 150 -16.87 11.15 15.45
CA LYS A 150 -16.34 9.80 15.30
C LYS A 150 -17.41 8.84 14.81
N LEU A 151 -17.25 8.32 13.59
CA LEU A 151 -18.06 7.24 13.03
C LEU A 151 -17.34 5.90 13.26
N SER A 152 -17.75 5.17 14.29
CA SER A 152 -17.13 3.90 14.66
C SER A 152 -17.42 2.82 13.62
N GLY A 153 -16.40 2.00 13.26
CA GLY A 153 -16.55 0.90 12.30
C GLY A 153 -16.45 1.31 10.81
N HIS A 154 -16.25 2.60 10.51
CA HIS A 154 -16.11 3.11 9.13
C HIS A 154 -14.67 3.52 8.77
N GLY A 155 -13.70 3.11 9.58
CA GLY A 155 -12.27 3.30 9.33
C GLY A 155 -11.64 2.14 8.55
N VAL A 156 -10.33 2.04 8.66
CA VAL A 156 -9.53 1.00 7.98
C VAL A 156 -9.80 -0.37 8.61
N PRO A 157 -10.04 -1.44 7.81
CA PRO A 157 -10.20 -2.78 8.34
C PRO A 157 -8.88 -3.30 8.91
N TYR A 158 -8.94 -3.97 10.06
CA TYR A 158 -7.77 -4.64 10.63
C TYR A 158 -7.44 -5.92 9.88
N PRO A 159 -6.16 -6.19 9.59
CA PRO A 159 -5.77 -7.45 8.97
C PRO A 159 -6.24 -8.65 9.80
N ARG A 160 -6.86 -9.64 9.17
CA ARG A 160 -7.35 -10.89 9.80
C ARG A 160 -8.45 -10.70 10.87
N SER A 161 -9.17 -9.60 10.85
CA SER A 161 -10.26 -9.32 11.78
C SER A 161 -11.41 -8.67 11.02
N GLU A 162 -12.64 -8.90 11.48
CA GLU A 162 -13.82 -8.17 10.99
C GLU A 162 -13.93 -6.75 11.58
N ARG A 163 -13.06 -6.43 12.54
CA ARG A 163 -13.03 -5.12 13.18
C ARG A 163 -12.47 -4.07 12.23
N ARG A 164 -12.98 -2.86 12.37
CA ARG A 164 -12.54 -1.69 11.62
C ARG A 164 -12.24 -0.55 12.58
N GLY A 165 -11.35 0.33 12.17
CA GLY A 165 -11.09 1.58 12.87
C GLY A 165 -12.29 2.54 12.80
N ALA A 166 -12.07 3.80 13.06
CA ALA A 166 -13.09 4.83 12.98
C ALA A 166 -12.83 5.79 11.80
N HIS A 167 -13.90 6.42 11.32
CA HIS A 167 -13.83 7.57 10.46
C HIS A 167 -14.07 8.82 11.30
N ILE A 168 -13.15 9.76 11.29
CA ILE A 168 -13.25 11.06 11.96
C ILE A 168 -13.63 12.08 10.91
N VAL A 169 -14.76 12.73 11.14
CA VAL A 169 -15.29 13.77 10.27
C VAL A 169 -15.15 15.10 10.98
N SER A 170 -14.26 15.96 10.49
CA SER A 170 -14.06 17.31 11.02
C SER A 170 -15.02 18.26 10.33
N ILE A 171 -15.87 18.91 11.10
CA ILE A 171 -16.83 19.90 10.59
C ILE A 171 -16.14 21.25 10.42
N ILE A 172 -16.25 21.80 9.22
CA ILE A 172 -15.80 23.17 8.91
C ILE A 172 -17.05 24.03 8.74
N VAL A 173 -17.17 25.07 9.54
CA VAL A 173 -18.30 26.00 9.47
C VAL A 173 -17.95 27.14 8.51
N ASP A 174 -18.71 27.21 7.43
CA ASP A 174 -18.54 28.24 6.42
C ASP A 174 -19.35 29.49 6.74
N THR A 175 -18.69 30.63 6.81
CA THR A 175 -19.31 31.94 6.95
C THR A 175 -19.59 32.52 5.56
N PRO A 176 -20.84 32.89 5.24
CA PRO A 176 -21.19 33.42 3.93
C PRO A 176 -20.52 34.78 3.67
N THR A 177 -19.81 34.87 2.56
CA THR A 177 -19.09 36.11 2.18
C THR A 177 -19.98 37.10 1.41
N LYS A 178 -21.05 36.60 0.77
CA LYS A 178 -21.98 37.41 -0.01
C LYS A 178 -23.37 37.32 0.63
N LEU A 179 -23.82 38.40 1.21
CA LEU A 179 -25.14 38.51 1.85
C LEU A 179 -26.06 39.42 1.03
N SER A 180 -27.30 38.99 0.82
CA SER A 180 -28.37 39.87 0.35
C SER A 180 -28.73 40.91 1.42
N LYS A 181 -29.39 42.00 1.01
CA LYS A 181 -29.85 43.04 1.96
C LYS A 181 -30.68 42.42 3.09
N LYS A 182 -31.64 41.57 2.75
CA LYS A 182 -32.50 40.88 3.72
C LYS A 182 -31.73 39.99 4.69
N GLN A 183 -30.74 39.24 4.19
CA GLN A 183 -29.91 38.40 5.09
C GLN A 183 -29.08 39.23 6.07
N ARG A 184 -28.52 40.35 5.59
CA ARG A 184 -27.80 41.28 6.45
C ARG A 184 -28.70 41.85 7.56
N GLU A 185 -29.88 42.32 7.23
CA GLU A 185 -30.84 42.86 8.18
C GLU A 185 -31.21 41.79 9.24
N LEU A 186 -31.43 40.54 8.85
CA LEU A 186 -31.72 39.46 9.78
C LEU A 186 -30.56 39.15 10.73
N LEU A 187 -29.33 39.19 10.25
CA LEU A 187 -28.15 38.99 11.09
C LEU A 187 -27.93 40.14 12.05
N GLU A 188 -28.18 41.39 11.64
CA GLU A 188 -28.13 42.57 12.49
C GLU A 188 -29.21 42.52 13.60
N GLN A 189 -30.42 42.06 13.26
CA GLN A 189 -31.50 41.83 14.24
C GLN A 189 -31.13 40.72 15.23
N PHE A 190 -30.51 39.62 14.74
CA PHE A 190 -30.04 38.54 15.61
C PHE A 190 -28.99 39.05 16.61
N GLU A 191 -28.02 39.84 16.15
CA GLU A 191 -27.01 40.44 17.04
C GLU A 191 -27.64 41.41 18.06
N ALA A 192 -28.57 42.22 17.65
CA ALA A 192 -29.29 43.16 18.54
C ALA A 192 -30.11 42.42 19.62
N SER A 193 -30.71 41.27 19.29
CA SER A 193 -31.44 40.43 20.25
C SER A 193 -30.51 39.81 21.31
N LYS A 194 -29.28 39.46 20.95
CA LYS A 194 -28.28 38.91 21.86
C LYS A 194 -27.86 39.91 22.95
N LYS A 195 -27.72 41.19 22.59
CA LYS A 195 -27.35 42.26 23.53
C LYS A 195 -28.43 42.54 24.59
N ARG A 196 -29.71 42.23 24.31
CA ARG A 196 -30.81 42.39 25.28
C ARG A 196 -30.86 41.28 26.37
N GLY A 197 -30.28 40.11 26.11
CA GLY A 197 -30.31 38.96 27.02
C GLY A 197 -29.21 38.92 28.10
N ILE A 198 -28.24 39.84 28.07
CA ILE A 198 -27.09 39.84 29.00
C ILE A 198 -27.36 40.66 30.29
N PHE A 199 -28.48 41.41 30.35
CA PHE A 199 -28.87 42.24 31.49
C PHE A 199 -30.24 41.87 32.08
N SER A 200 -30.58 40.57 32.12
CA SER A 200 -31.73 40.07 32.89
C SER A 200 -31.27 39.04 33.91
#